data_73664d8bd8507b6f731f4bc2cb610342
#
_entry.id   73664d8bd8507b6f731f4bc2cb610342
#
_cell.length_a   1.000
_cell.length_b   1.000
_cell.length_c   1.000
_cell.angle_alpha   90.00
_cell.angle_beta   90.00
_cell.angle_gamma   90.00
#
_symmetry.space_group_name_H-M   'P 1'
#
loop_
_entity.id
_entity.type
_entity.pdbx_description
1 polymer ?
#
loop_
_entity_poly.entity_id
_entity_poly.type
_entity_poly.pdbx_seq_one_letter_code
_entity_poly.pdbx_strand_id
1 'polypeptide(L)'
;TGVQTCALPIYYFVDREHTPKDAEGNYDFESLQAIDIEKFNADMDALLRGEEVYLPIFDFKTGKRQYSSRPKKLEENDLLVIEGIHCLNPELTRNLCDENKFKIYISALTQLNIDEHNRIPSTDGRLIRRLVRDARTRGASATRTISMWPSVRRGEEKNIFPYQEEADVMFNSSLSYELAVLKQYVEPLLFAVDKNSEEYLEAKRLLKFFDYFVGIGSECVPTNSLLREFIGGGCFQV
;
A
#
# COMPACT_ATOMS: atom_id res chain seq x y z
N THR A 1 -22.42 -0.27 -15.67
CA THR A 1 -20.94 -0.23 -15.63
C THR A 1 -20.51 -0.87 -14.34
N GLY A 2 -19.86 -2.04 -14.43
CA GLY A 2 -19.30 -2.73 -13.29
C GLY A 2 -17.84 -2.26 -13.04
N VAL A 3 -17.50 -1.94 -11.80
CA VAL A 3 -16.11 -1.79 -11.38
C VAL A 3 -15.72 -3.06 -10.64
N GLN A 4 -14.77 -3.81 -11.17
CA GLN A 4 -14.26 -5.00 -10.54
C GLN A 4 -12.86 -4.70 -9.98
N THR A 5 -12.75 -4.57 -8.67
CA THR A 5 -11.46 -4.42 -7.99
C THR A 5 -10.79 -5.76 -7.78
N CYS A 6 -9.49 -5.78 -7.98
CA CYS A 6 -8.69 -6.96 -7.79
C CYS A 6 -7.30 -6.54 -7.32
N ALA A 7 -6.93 -6.81 -6.08
CA ALA A 7 -5.59 -6.59 -5.55
C ALA A 7 -4.62 -7.66 -6.11
N LEU A 8 -4.38 -7.63 -7.39
CA LEU A 8 -3.98 -8.80 -8.17
C LEU A 8 -2.52 -9.17 -8.22
N PRO A 9 -1.56 -8.24 -8.32
CA PRO A 9 -0.18 -8.68 -8.51
C PRO A 9 0.32 -9.60 -7.39
N ILE A 10 -0.11 -9.37 -6.16
CA ILE A 10 0.26 -10.18 -4.99
C ILE A 10 -0.26 -11.63 -5.07
N TYR A 11 -1.37 -11.85 -5.78
CA TYR A 11 -1.89 -13.21 -5.97
C TYR A 11 -1.09 -14.03 -6.99
N TYR A 12 -0.34 -13.36 -7.84
CA TYR A 12 0.51 -13.98 -8.85
C TYR A 12 1.93 -14.27 -8.34
N PHE A 13 2.18 -14.19 -7.03
CA PHE A 13 3.47 -14.59 -6.50
C PHE A 13 3.81 -16.02 -6.92
N VAL A 14 5.06 -16.22 -7.32
CA VAL A 14 5.61 -17.57 -7.52
C VAL A 14 5.66 -18.30 -6.19
N ASP A 15 5.68 -19.64 -6.24
CA ASP A 15 5.83 -20.42 -5.02
C ASP A 15 7.08 -19.98 -4.25
N ARG A 16 7.02 -20.06 -2.92
CA ARG A 16 8.09 -19.56 -2.02
C ARG A 16 9.49 -20.08 -2.40
N GLU A 17 9.57 -21.30 -2.90
CA GLU A 17 10.83 -21.92 -3.33
C GLU A 17 11.48 -21.18 -4.50
N HIS A 18 10.68 -20.50 -5.32
CA HIS A 18 11.11 -19.76 -6.51
C HIS A 18 11.18 -18.25 -6.27
N THR A 19 10.78 -17.78 -5.08
CA THR A 19 10.86 -16.36 -4.73
C THR A 19 12.32 -15.91 -4.69
N PRO A 20 12.70 -14.79 -5.36
CA PRO A 20 14.06 -14.27 -5.30
C PRO A 20 14.46 -13.94 -3.86
N LYS A 21 15.77 -13.91 -3.62
CA LYS A 21 16.32 -13.56 -2.31
C LYS A 21 17.06 -12.23 -2.38
N ASP A 22 16.99 -11.47 -1.31
CA ASP A 22 17.76 -10.26 -1.12
C ASP A 22 19.26 -10.55 -0.86
N ALA A 23 20.06 -9.50 -0.70
CA ALA A 23 21.49 -9.62 -0.43
C ALA A 23 21.81 -10.32 0.91
N GLU A 24 20.87 -10.29 1.85
CA GLU A 24 20.94 -10.92 3.17
C GLU A 24 20.43 -12.38 3.16
N GLY A 25 19.93 -12.86 2.00
CA GLY A 25 19.43 -14.23 1.83
C GLY A 25 17.96 -14.44 2.23
N ASN A 26 17.23 -13.40 2.57
CA ASN A 26 15.80 -13.44 2.86
C ASN A 26 14.98 -13.41 1.57
N TYR A 27 13.75 -13.94 1.61
CA TYR A 27 12.86 -13.86 0.46
C TYR A 27 12.45 -12.42 0.17
N ASP A 28 12.73 -11.96 -1.06
CA ASP A 28 12.37 -10.61 -1.54
C ASP A 28 10.99 -10.64 -2.25
N PHE A 29 9.94 -10.57 -1.47
CA PHE A 29 8.57 -10.46 -2.00
C PHE A 29 8.24 -9.08 -2.59
N GLU A 30 9.12 -8.09 -2.40
CA GLU A 30 8.97 -6.78 -3.01
C GLU A 30 9.61 -6.71 -4.42
N SER A 31 10.30 -7.75 -4.83
CA SER A 31 10.85 -7.85 -6.19
C SER A 31 9.75 -8.11 -7.20
N LEU A 32 9.82 -7.44 -8.35
CA LEU A 32 8.97 -7.76 -9.50
C LEU A 32 9.11 -9.22 -9.95
N GLN A 33 10.29 -9.82 -9.78
CA GLN A 33 10.56 -11.22 -10.10
C GLN A 33 9.88 -12.22 -9.16
N ALA A 34 9.32 -11.75 -8.03
CA ALA A 34 8.46 -12.57 -7.20
C ALA A 34 7.08 -12.82 -7.82
N ILE A 35 6.73 -12.07 -8.88
CA ILE A 35 5.45 -12.16 -9.59
C ILE A 35 5.64 -12.97 -10.87
N ASP A 36 4.73 -13.90 -11.14
CA ASP A 36 4.61 -14.60 -12.42
C ASP A 36 4.00 -13.68 -13.47
N ILE A 37 4.86 -12.88 -14.08
CA ILE A 37 4.46 -11.83 -15.04
C ILE A 37 3.81 -12.45 -16.29
N GLU A 38 4.30 -13.59 -16.76
CA GLU A 38 3.74 -14.26 -17.93
C GLU A 38 2.29 -14.68 -17.68
N LYS A 39 2.05 -15.34 -16.56
CA LYS A 39 0.70 -15.76 -16.17
C LYS A 39 -0.21 -14.55 -15.93
N PHE A 40 0.32 -13.51 -15.27
CA PHE A 40 -0.42 -12.27 -15.05
C PHE A 40 -0.89 -11.65 -16.37
N ASN A 41 0.02 -11.46 -17.33
CA ASN A 41 -0.33 -10.87 -18.63
C ASN A 41 -1.30 -11.75 -19.42
N ALA A 42 -1.11 -13.07 -19.42
CA ALA A 42 -2.00 -14.00 -20.10
C ALA A 42 -3.44 -13.93 -19.56
N ASP A 43 -3.59 -13.86 -18.23
CA ASP A 43 -4.90 -13.78 -17.58
C ASP A 43 -5.57 -12.41 -17.82
N MET A 44 -4.81 -11.31 -17.75
CA MET A 44 -5.34 -9.97 -18.02
C MET A 44 -5.79 -9.84 -19.48
N ASP A 45 -5.01 -10.35 -20.41
CA ASP A 45 -5.36 -10.33 -21.83
C ASP A 45 -6.62 -11.18 -22.11
N ALA A 46 -6.74 -12.37 -21.52
CA ALA A 46 -7.94 -13.19 -21.60
C ALA A 46 -9.19 -12.49 -21.01
N LEU A 47 -9.05 -11.82 -19.86
CA LEU A 47 -10.13 -11.03 -19.28
C LEU A 47 -10.57 -9.88 -20.20
N LEU A 48 -9.61 -9.17 -20.81
CA LEU A 48 -9.93 -8.09 -21.76
C LEU A 48 -10.63 -8.59 -23.02
N ARG A 49 -10.42 -9.85 -23.41
CA ARG A 49 -11.20 -10.50 -24.49
C ARG A 49 -12.55 -11.02 -24.04
N GLY A 50 -12.93 -10.84 -22.76
CA GLY A 50 -14.18 -11.33 -22.20
C GLY A 50 -14.19 -12.85 -21.94
N GLU A 51 -13.03 -13.48 -21.81
CA GLU A 51 -12.91 -14.89 -21.48
C GLU A 51 -13.03 -15.11 -19.97
N GLU A 52 -13.40 -16.33 -19.57
CA GLU A 52 -13.43 -16.73 -18.17
C GLU A 52 -12.05 -17.15 -17.69
N VAL A 53 -11.58 -16.55 -16.58
CA VAL A 53 -10.27 -16.81 -16.00
C VAL A 53 -10.37 -17.19 -14.53
N TYR A 54 -9.76 -18.30 -14.15
CA TYR A 54 -9.59 -18.68 -12.74
C TYR A 54 -8.36 -17.99 -12.18
N LEU A 55 -8.58 -16.88 -11.46
CA LEU A 55 -7.49 -16.09 -10.89
C LEU A 55 -6.77 -16.85 -9.79
N PRO A 56 -5.44 -16.74 -9.73
CA PRO A 56 -4.67 -17.32 -8.63
C PRO A 56 -4.97 -16.60 -7.32
N ILE A 57 -4.68 -17.29 -6.22
CA ILE A 57 -4.70 -16.78 -4.85
C ILE A 57 -3.41 -17.29 -4.20
N PHE A 58 -2.63 -16.40 -3.63
CA PHE A 58 -1.41 -16.81 -2.94
C PHE A 58 -1.70 -17.03 -1.44
N ASP A 59 -1.43 -18.22 -0.95
CA ASP A 59 -1.51 -18.54 0.47
C ASP A 59 -0.18 -18.24 1.16
N PHE A 60 -0.13 -17.13 1.90
CA PHE A 60 1.07 -16.70 2.62
C PHE A 60 1.50 -17.65 3.74
N LYS A 61 0.61 -18.49 4.25
CA LYS A 61 0.95 -19.46 5.31
C LYS A 61 1.71 -20.63 4.71
N THR A 62 1.20 -21.20 3.65
CA THR A 62 1.83 -22.36 2.97
C THR A 62 2.91 -21.93 1.98
N GLY A 63 2.88 -20.69 1.49
CA GLY A 63 3.78 -20.17 0.46
C GLY A 63 3.49 -20.76 -0.91
N LYS A 64 2.26 -21.18 -1.17
CA LYS A 64 1.84 -21.80 -2.42
C LYS A 64 0.72 -21.05 -3.09
N ARG A 65 0.70 -21.11 -4.42
CA ARG A 65 -0.38 -20.60 -5.25
C ARG A 65 -1.54 -21.60 -5.29
N GLN A 66 -2.75 -21.08 -5.18
CA GLN A 66 -3.99 -21.80 -5.38
C GLN A 66 -4.80 -21.06 -6.44
N TYR A 67 -5.92 -21.61 -6.88
CA TYR A 67 -6.81 -20.96 -7.85
C TYR A 67 -8.19 -20.77 -7.26
N SER A 68 -8.83 -19.65 -7.64
CA SER A 68 -10.22 -19.38 -7.27
C SER A 68 -11.15 -20.51 -7.75
N SER A 69 -12.14 -20.84 -6.93
CA SER A 69 -13.18 -21.82 -7.32
C SER A 69 -14.20 -21.26 -8.30
N ARG A 70 -14.21 -19.94 -8.49
CA ARG A 70 -15.13 -19.25 -9.42
C ARG A 70 -14.30 -18.49 -10.44
N PRO A 71 -14.63 -18.64 -11.74
CA PRO A 71 -13.98 -17.83 -12.76
C PRO A 71 -14.38 -16.36 -12.62
N LYS A 72 -13.49 -15.49 -13.03
CA LYS A 72 -13.75 -14.08 -13.25
C LYS A 72 -13.92 -13.86 -14.76
N LYS A 73 -14.85 -12.99 -15.13
CA LYS A 73 -15.10 -12.54 -16.49
C LYS A 73 -15.36 -11.05 -16.46
N LEU A 74 -14.89 -10.33 -17.45
CA LEU A 74 -15.24 -8.93 -17.66
C LEU A 74 -16.34 -8.84 -18.72
N GLU A 75 -17.37 -8.06 -18.44
CA GLU A 75 -18.39 -7.67 -19.41
C GLU A 75 -17.91 -6.42 -20.18
N GLU A 76 -18.57 -6.11 -21.29
CA GLU A 76 -18.17 -5.04 -22.23
C GLU A 76 -17.93 -3.66 -21.59
N ASN A 77 -18.65 -3.34 -20.51
CA ASN A 77 -18.57 -2.06 -19.80
C ASN A 77 -17.92 -2.15 -18.41
N ASP A 78 -17.23 -3.24 -18.13
CA ASP A 78 -16.53 -3.40 -16.85
C ASP A 78 -15.15 -2.77 -16.90
N LEU A 79 -14.73 -2.25 -15.73
CA LEU A 79 -13.39 -1.77 -15.48
C LEU A 79 -12.71 -2.70 -14.49
N LEU A 80 -11.50 -3.14 -14.81
CA LEU A 80 -10.65 -3.88 -13.91
C LEU A 80 -9.66 -2.91 -13.23
N VAL A 81 -9.80 -2.74 -11.92
CA VAL A 81 -8.87 -1.94 -11.12
C VAL A 81 -7.82 -2.87 -10.53
N ILE A 82 -6.56 -2.60 -10.84
CA ILE A 82 -5.41 -3.36 -10.34
C ILE A 82 -4.60 -2.43 -9.43
N GLU A 83 -4.27 -2.88 -8.23
CA GLU A 83 -3.45 -2.11 -7.29
C GLU A 83 -2.23 -2.91 -6.82
N GLY A 84 -1.13 -2.23 -6.65
CA GLY A 84 0.10 -2.83 -6.14
C GLY A 84 1.33 -1.95 -6.43
N ILE A 85 2.42 -2.25 -5.73
CA ILE A 85 3.66 -1.48 -5.83
C ILE A 85 4.32 -1.53 -7.23
N HIS A 86 3.95 -2.52 -8.05
CA HIS A 86 4.48 -2.68 -9.40
C HIS A 86 3.53 -2.22 -10.52
N CYS A 87 2.33 -1.70 -10.18
CA CYS A 87 1.32 -1.42 -11.21
C CYS A 87 1.70 -0.30 -12.19
N LEU A 88 2.61 0.59 -11.81
CA LEU A 88 3.16 1.61 -12.71
C LEU A 88 4.36 1.12 -13.52
N ASN A 89 5.00 0.02 -13.11
CA ASN A 89 6.12 -0.53 -13.85
C ASN A 89 5.64 -1.15 -15.16
N PRO A 90 6.10 -0.65 -16.34
CA PRO A 90 5.68 -1.16 -17.64
C PRO A 90 5.98 -2.64 -17.85
N GLU A 91 7.00 -3.18 -17.19
CA GLU A 91 7.34 -4.61 -17.27
C GLU A 91 6.23 -5.53 -16.71
N LEU A 92 5.45 -5.06 -15.72
CA LEU A 92 4.34 -5.86 -15.18
C LEU A 92 3.26 -6.11 -16.24
N THR A 93 2.97 -5.12 -17.07
CA THR A 93 1.89 -5.15 -18.07
C THR A 93 2.42 -5.07 -19.50
N ARG A 94 3.60 -5.62 -19.75
CA ARG A 94 4.33 -5.46 -21.01
C ARG A 94 3.60 -6.01 -22.24
N ASN A 95 2.74 -7.01 -22.06
CA ASN A 95 1.98 -7.64 -23.14
C ASN A 95 0.61 -7.01 -23.37
N LEU A 96 0.19 -6.07 -22.50
CA LEU A 96 -1.11 -5.40 -22.62
C LEU A 96 -0.95 -4.11 -23.42
N CYS A 97 -1.90 -3.83 -24.32
CA CYS A 97 -1.94 -2.60 -25.08
C CYS A 97 -2.10 -1.38 -24.17
N ASP A 98 -1.33 -0.31 -24.42
CA ASP A 98 -1.39 0.91 -23.61
C ASP A 98 -2.74 1.62 -23.72
N GLU A 99 -3.44 1.51 -24.84
CA GLU A 99 -4.78 2.06 -25.06
C GLU A 99 -5.82 1.49 -24.09
N ASN A 100 -5.56 0.30 -23.53
CA ASN A 100 -6.42 -0.36 -22.56
C ASN A 100 -6.03 -0.08 -21.11
N LYS A 101 -5.06 0.81 -20.87
CA LYS A 101 -4.53 1.13 -19.55
C LYS A 101 -4.79 2.58 -19.20
N PHE A 102 -5.15 2.82 -17.95
CA PHE A 102 -5.15 4.14 -17.34
C PHE A 102 -4.43 4.06 -16.00
N LYS A 103 -3.28 4.71 -15.90
CA LYS A 103 -2.36 4.58 -14.78
C LYS A 103 -2.56 5.72 -13.79
N ILE A 104 -2.77 5.39 -12.52
CA ILE A 104 -2.97 6.37 -11.45
C ILE A 104 -1.87 6.20 -10.41
N TYR A 105 -1.06 7.23 -10.20
CA TYR A 105 -0.16 7.27 -9.06
C TYR A 105 -0.90 7.84 -7.84
N ILE A 106 -1.02 7.04 -6.77
CA ILE A 106 -1.67 7.47 -5.53
C ILE A 106 -0.62 7.58 -4.44
N SER A 107 -0.51 8.76 -3.83
CA SER A 107 0.40 8.98 -2.72
C SER A 107 -0.15 10.01 -1.74
N ALA A 108 0.22 9.88 -0.46
CA ALA A 108 -0.07 10.90 0.56
C ALA A 108 1.00 11.99 0.49
N LEU A 109 0.82 12.93 -0.43
CA LEU A 109 1.73 14.04 -0.63
C LEU A 109 1.33 15.19 0.30
N THR A 110 1.84 15.17 1.54
CA THR A 110 1.54 16.20 2.54
C THR A 110 2.00 17.56 2.04
N GLN A 111 1.05 18.50 1.94
CA GLN A 111 1.29 19.87 1.45
C GLN A 111 1.42 20.89 2.57
N LEU A 112 1.30 20.44 3.82
CA LEU A 112 1.37 21.30 5.00
C LEU A 112 2.84 21.51 5.42
N ASN A 113 3.09 22.68 5.97
CA ASN A 113 4.35 23.01 6.66
C ASN A 113 4.09 23.06 8.17
N ILE A 114 5.13 22.78 8.96
CA ILE A 114 5.14 22.99 10.41
C ILE A 114 5.36 24.48 10.70
N ASP A 115 6.24 25.09 9.91
CA ASP A 115 6.59 26.51 9.97
C ASP A 115 6.95 27.05 8.57
N GLU A 116 7.43 28.27 8.47
CA GLU A 116 7.78 28.93 7.21
C GLU A 116 8.84 28.19 6.37
N HIS A 117 9.67 27.36 7.03
CA HIS A 117 10.82 26.72 6.38
C HIS A 117 10.76 25.18 6.39
N ASN A 118 9.90 24.59 7.24
CA ASN A 118 9.86 23.16 7.46
C ASN A 118 8.57 22.53 6.94
N ARG A 119 8.68 21.94 5.75
CA ARG A 119 7.60 21.12 5.19
C ARG A 119 7.49 19.79 5.96
N ILE A 120 6.28 19.34 6.18
CA ILE A 120 6.02 18.01 6.72
C ILE A 120 6.47 16.95 5.69
N PRO A 121 7.40 16.07 6.03
CA PRO A 121 7.82 15.00 5.13
C PRO A 121 6.66 14.06 4.83
N SER A 122 6.40 13.77 3.56
CA SER A 122 5.38 12.79 3.16
C SER A 122 5.65 11.40 3.73
N THR A 123 6.93 11.08 3.96
CA THR A 123 7.37 9.83 4.61
C THR A 123 6.86 9.71 6.04
N ASP A 124 6.79 10.80 6.79
CA ASP A 124 6.29 10.80 8.16
C ASP A 124 4.78 10.55 8.18
N GLY A 125 4.02 11.21 7.32
CA GLY A 125 2.59 10.97 7.17
C GLY A 125 2.29 9.51 6.84
N ARG A 126 3.08 8.91 5.93
CA ARG A 126 2.94 7.50 5.54
C ARG A 126 3.31 6.54 6.67
N LEU A 127 4.39 6.81 7.41
CA LEU A 127 4.75 6.01 8.58
C LEU A 127 3.67 6.08 9.65
N ILE A 128 3.13 7.27 9.93
CA ILE A 128 2.06 7.48 10.90
C ILE A 128 0.79 6.70 10.49
N ARG A 129 0.34 6.83 9.24
CA ARG A 129 -0.77 6.04 8.71
C ARG A 129 -0.53 4.53 8.89
N ARG A 130 0.67 4.06 8.57
CA ARG A 130 1.04 2.66 8.70
C ARG A 130 1.03 2.19 10.16
N LEU A 131 1.58 2.97 11.09
CA LEU A 131 1.57 2.66 12.52
C LEU A 131 0.13 2.42 13.02
N VAL A 132 -0.79 3.32 12.70
CA VAL A 132 -2.19 3.21 13.12
C VAL A 132 -2.87 2.01 12.45
N ARG A 133 -2.71 1.82 11.15
CA ARG A 133 -3.30 0.69 10.42
C ARG A 133 -2.76 -0.65 10.92
N ASP A 134 -1.44 -0.81 11.01
CA ASP A 134 -0.82 -2.07 11.38
C ASP A 134 -1.18 -2.48 12.82
N ALA A 135 -1.28 -1.51 13.74
CA ALA A 135 -1.77 -1.77 15.09
C ALA A 135 -3.23 -2.25 15.09
N ARG A 136 -4.10 -1.60 14.32
CA ARG A 136 -5.53 -1.90 14.27
C ARG A 136 -5.86 -3.21 13.55
N THR A 137 -5.25 -3.45 12.38
CA THR A 137 -5.67 -4.53 11.47
C THR A 137 -4.74 -5.74 11.49
N ARG A 138 -3.49 -5.57 11.89
CA ARG A 138 -2.45 -6.61 11.85
C ARG A 138 -1.90 -6.99 13.22
N GLY A 139 -2.35 -6.30 14.29
CA GLY A 139 -1.84 -6.52 15.64
C GLY A 139 -0.34 -6.27 15.81
N ALA A 140 0.26 -5.46 14.94
CA ALA A 140 1.68 -5.15 14.99
C ALA A 140 1.96 -4.02 15.99
N SER A 141 3.02 -4.16 16.78
CA SER A 141 3.50 -3.09 17.67
C SER A 141 4.17 -1.95 16.87
N ALA A 142 4.21 -0.76 17.47
CA ALA A 142 4.94 0.37 16.87
C ALA A 142 6.42 0.04 16.64
N THR A 143 7.06 -0.65 17.59
CA THR A 143 8.45 -1.12 17.47
C THR A 143 8.62 -1.92 16.17
N ARG A 144 7.77 -2.93 15.94
CA ARG A 144 7.83 -3.75 14.72
C ARG A 144 7.63 -2.93 13.45
N THR A 145 6.67 -2.01 13.45
CA THR A 145 6.38 -1.18 12.27
C THR A 145 7.55 -0.23 11.97
N ILE A 146 8.16 0.37 13.00
CA ILE A 146 9.34 1.25 12.84
C ILE A 146 10.55 0.45 12.35
N SER A 147 10.83 -0.73 12.93
CA SER A 147 11.96 -1.57 12.51
C SER A 147 11.88 -2.01 11.04
N MET A 148 10.66 -2.24 10.53
CA MET A 148 10.42 -2.59 9.13
C MET A 148 10.46 -1.39 8.17
N TRP A 149 10.36 -0.15 8.67
CA TRP A 149 10.19 1.03 7.83
C TRP A 149 11.35 1.27 6.85
N PRO A 150 12.63 1.08 7.20
CA PRO A 150 13.73 1.20 6.25
C PRO A 150 13.61 0.27 5.04
N SER A 151 13.14 -0.97 5.24
CA SER A 151 12.90 -1.91 4.15
C SER A 151 11.78 -1.43 3.22
N VAL A 152 10.67 -0.95 3.79
CA VAL A 152 9.56 -0.36 3.01
C VAL A 152 10.06 0.82 2.18
N ARG A 153 10.88 1.70 2.75
CA ARG A 153 11.46 2.83 2.03
C ARG A 153 12.32 2.40 0.85
N ARG A 154 13.19 1.40 1.05
CA ARG A 154 13.98 0.84 -0.07
C ARG A 154 13.09 0.26 -1.17
N GLY A 155 11.99 -0.42 -0.79
CA GLY A 155 11.01 -0.92 -1.74
C GLY A 155 10.34 0.19 -2.57
N GLU A 156 9.96 1.30 -1.92
CA GLU A 156 9.41 2.47 -2.60
C GLU A 156 10.40 3.10 -3.60
N GLU A 157 11.64 3.30 -3.15
CA GLU A 157 12.71 3.88 -3.96
C GLU A 157 13.06 3.01 -5.17
N LYS A 158 12.98 1.70 -5.03
CA LYS A 158 13.29 0.74 -6.10
C LYS A 158 12.12 0.50 -7.05
N ASN A 159 10.89 0.39 -6.52
CA ASN A 159 9.77 -0.17 -7.25
C ASN A 159 8.63 0.82 -7.55
N ILE A 160 8.62 2.00 -6.92
CA ILE A 160 7.53 2.97 -7.10
C ILE A 160 8.05 4.27 -7.72
N PHE A 161 9.00 4.93 -7.08
CA PHE A 161 9.44 6.26 -7.49
C PHE A 161 10.02 6.33 -8.90
N PRO A 162 10.77 5.34 -9.42
CA PRO A 162 11.28 5.38 -10.78
C PRO A 162 10.17 5.40 -11.84
N TYR A 163 8.97 4.93 -11.49
CA TYR A 163 7.84 4.77 -12.42
C TYR A 163 6.70 5.76 -12.19
N GLN A 164 6.86 6.74 -11.29
CA GLN A 164 5.79 7.69 -11.01
C GLN A 164 5.43 8.58 -12.20
N GLU A 165 6.40 8.86 -13.07
CA GLU A 165 6.19 9.64 -14.30
C GLU A 165 5.47 8.84 -15.41
N GLU A 166 5.32 7.51 -15.24
CA GLU A 166 4.53 6.65 -16.13
C GLU A 166 3.02 6.77 -15.90
N ALA A 167 2.60 7.52 -14.88
CA ALA A 167 1.20 7.68 -14.55
C ALA A 167 0.53 8.74 -15.42
N ASP A 168 -0.68 8.42 -15.91
CA ASP A 168 -1.53 9.38 -16.64
C ASP A 168 -2.03 10.50 -15.72
N VAL A 169 -2.28 10.18 -14.45
CA VAL A 169 -2.70 11.14 -13.43
C VAL A 169 -2.08 10.84 -12.08
N MET A 170 -1.90 11.89 -11.28
CA MET A 170 -1.45 11.79 -9.90
C MET A 170 -2.59 12.15 -8.95
N PHE A 171 -2.89 11.26 -8.00
CA PHE A 171 -3.89 11.51 -6.96
C PHE A 171 -3.22 11.68 -5.60
N ASN A 172 -3.37 12.89 -5.04
CA ASN A 172 -2.90 13.15 -3.68
C ASN A 172 -3.95 12.68 -2.65
N SER A 173 -3.64 11.63 -1.90
CA SER A 173 -4.52 11.07 -0.88
C SER A 173 -4.36 11.70 0.51
N SER A 174 -3.51 12.73 0.65
CA SER A 174 -3.30 13.42 1.93
C SER A 174 -4.50 14.33 2.24
N LEU A 175 -4.92 14.30 3.50
CA LEU A 175 -5.98 15.17 4.02
C LEU A 175 -5.39 16.18 4.99
N SER A 176 -5.79 17.44 4.87
CA SER A 176 -5.22 18.53 5.69
C SER A 176 -5.40 18.34 7.20
N TYR A 177 -6.43 17.61 7.61
CA TYR A 177 -6.75 17.35 9.03
C TYR A 177 -6.26 16.01 9.54
N GLU A 178 -5.69 15.17 8.70
CA GLU A 178 -5.42 13.76 9.07
C GLU A 178 -4.43 13.61 10.23
N LEU A 179 -3.37 14.42 10.27
CA LEU A 179 -2.37 14.35 11.33
C LEU A 179 -2.97 14.75 12.70
N ALA A 180 -3.85 15.75 12.72
CA ALA A 180 -4.54 16.15 13.93
C ALA A 180 -5.46 15.04 14.47
N VAL A 181 -6.14 14.29 13.58
CA VAL A 181 -6.95 13.13 13.97
C VAL A 181 -6.07 11.93 14.34
N LEU A 182 -5.06 11.62 13.54
CA LEU A 182 -4.17 10.47 13.77
C LEU A 182 -3.37 10.59 15.06
N LYS A 183 -3.12 11.81 15.55
CA LYS A 183 -2.40 12.07 16.80
C LYS A 183 -2.91 11.20 17.95
N GLN A 184 -4.20 11.20 18.22
CA GLN A 184 -4.79 10.45 19.32
C GLN A 184 -4.66 8.92 19.20
N TYR A 185 -4.49 8.40 17.98
CA TYR A 185 -4.31 6.98 17.73
C TYR A 185 -2.86 6.55 17.80
N VAL A 186 -1.94 7.41 17.33
CA VAL A 186 -0.54 7.04 17.20
C VAL A 186 0.28 7.33 18.47
N GLU A 187 -0.04 8.39 19.23
CA GLU A 187 0.71 8.73 20.43
C GLU A 187 0.77 7.57 21.45
N PRO A 188 -0.35 6.89 21.79
CA PRO A 188 -0.30 5.74 22.71
C PRO A 188 0.62 4.61 22.19
N LEU A 189 0.65 4.39 20.86
CA LEU A 189 1.50 3.38 20.25
C LEU A 189 2.98 3.73 20.37
N LEU A 190 3.31 5.00 20.16
CA LEU A 190 4.67 5.51 20.25
C LEU A 190 5.17 5.53 21.71
N PHE A 191 4.31 5.88 22.67
CA PHE A 191 4.65 5.82 24.10
C PHE A 191 4.92 4.41 24.61
N ALA A 192 4.34 3.39 23.97
CA ALA A 192 4.56 1.99 24.32
C ALA A 192 5.92 1.43 23.83
N VAL A 193 6.67 2.19 23.02
CA VAL A 193 8.00 1.76 22.54
C VAL A 193 9.00 1.78 23.69
N ASP A 194 9.71 0.65 23.89
CA ASP A 194 10.72 0.53 24.95
C ASP A 194 11.87 1.55 24.74
N LYS A 195 12.22 2.25 25.82
CA LYS A 195 13.29 3.26 25.80
C LYS A 195 14.68 2.69 25.47
N ASN A 196 14.86 1.40 25.65
CA ASN A 196 16.11 0.69 25.36
C ASN A 196 16.15 0.08 23.95
N SER A 197 15.04 0.18 23.17
CA SER A 197 15.02 -0.33 21.80
C SER A 197 15.66 0.68 20.83
N GLU A 198 16.16 0.17 19.71
CA GLU A 198 16.75 0.99 18.63
C GLU A 198 15.69 1.94 18.02
N GLU A 199 14.42 1.53 18.00
CA GLU A 199 13.31 2.29 17.45
C GLU A 199 12.85 3.46 18.33
N TYR A 200 13.33 3.53 19.58
CA TYR A 200 12.91 4.57 20.52
C TYR A 200 13.24 5.99 20.03
N LEU A 201 14.37 6.19 19.39
CA LEU A 201 14.75 7.51 18.88
C LEU A 201 13.74 8.00 17.82
N GLU A 202 13.31 7.13 16.94
CA GLU A 202 12.31 7.46 15.92
C GLU A 202 10.93 7.68 16.55
N ALA A 203 10.53 6.84 17.50
CA ALA A 203 9.28 7.03 18.24
C ALA A 203 9.26 8.38 18.96
N LYS A 204 10.37 8.76 19.62
CA LYS A 204 10.53 10.05 20.29
C LYS A 204 10.51 11.23 19.32
N ARG A 205 11.11 11.08 18.13
CA ARG A 205 11.07 12.09 17.06
C ARG A 205 9.64 12.35 16.61
N LEU A 206 8.87 11.29 16.36
CA LEU A 206 7.46 11.40 15.97
C LEU A 206 6.58 11.99 17.08
N LEU A 207 6.82 11.63 18.34
CA LEU A 207 6.11 12.28 19.48
C LEU A 207 6.35 13.78 19.50
N LYS A 208 7.62 14.21 19.34
CA LYS A 208 7.96 15.65 19.26
C LYS A 208 7.33 16.33 18.03
N PHE A 209 7.25 15.63 16.91
CA PHE A 209 6.56 16.13 15.74
C PHE A 209 5.08 16.41 16.05
N PHE A 210 4.43 15.56 16.82
CA PHE A 210 3.03 15.77 17.21
C PHE A 210 2.81 16.89 18.23
N ASP A 211 3.83 17.43 18.87
CA ASP A 211 3.71 18.63 19.72
C ASP A 211 3.24 19.87 18.91
N TYR A 212 3.47 19.88 17.60
CA TYR A 212 3.01 20.96 16.70
C TYR A 212 1.54 20.87 16.32
N PHE A 213 0.82 19.79 16.67
CA PHE A 213 -0.56 19.57 16.28
C PHE A 213 -1.50 19.59 17.48
N VAL A 214 -2.61 20.28 17.32
CA VAL A 214 -3.75 20.12 18.24
C VAL A 214 -4.53 18.87 17.82
N GLY A 215 -4.69 17.92 18.75
CA GLY A 215 -5.48 16.72 18.49
C GLY A 215 -6.95 17.04 18.31
N ILE A 216 -7.61 16.46 17.33
CA ILE A 216 -9.06 16.55 17.12
C ILE A 216 -9.69 15.17 17.12
N GLY A 217 -10.94 15.08 17.63
CA GLY A 217 -11.70 13.85 17.67
C GLY A 217 -12.05 13.33 16.28
N SER A 218 -12.30 12.03 16.19
CA SER A 218 -12.67 11.38 14.94
C SER A 218 -14.17 11.39 14.65
N GLU A 219 -15.00 11.95 15.53
CA GLU A 219 -16.45 11.92 15.45
C GLU A 219 -16.96 12.63 14.19
N CYS A 220 -16.31 13.73 13.83
CA CYS A 220 -16.66 14.51 12.64
C CYS A 220 -16.05 14.01 11.32
N VAL A 221 -15.22 12.97 11.37
CA VAL A 221 -14.65 12.39 10.14
C VAL A 221 -15.73 11.63 9.37
N PRO A 222 -16.03 11.99 8.13
CA PRO A 222 -17.05 11.29 7.34
C PRO A 222 -16.77 9.79 7.20
N THR A 223 -17.81 8.97 7.14
CA THR A 223 -17.66 7.50 7.03
C THR A 223 -17.04 7.05 5.71
N ASN A 224 -17.14 7.86 4.65
CA ASN A 224 -16.50 7.63 3.35
C ASN A 224 -15.12 8.29 3.21
N SER A 225 -14.58 8.89 4.28
CA SER A 225 -13.24 9.48 4.26
C SER A 225 -12.16 8.40 4.12
N LEU A 226 -11.12 8.66 3.31
CA LEU A 226 -9.92 7.83 3.22
C LEU A 226 -9.28 7.57 4.59
N LEU A 227 -9.41 8.52 5.52
CA LEU A 227 -8.85 8.37 6.86
C LEU A 227 -9.46 7.21 7.62
N ARG A 228 -10.70 6.82 7.30
CA ARG A 228 -11.39 5.68 7.93
C ARG A 228 -10.71 4.33 7.68
N GLU A 229 -9.93 4.20 6.61
CA GLU A 229 -9.08 3.01 6.40
C GLU A 229 -8.14 2.79 7.60
N PHE A 230 -7.61 3.86 8.16
CA PHE A 230 -6.63 3.81 9.25
C PHE A 230 -7.29 3.74 10.62
N ILE A 231 -8.29 4.60 10.89
CA ILE A 231 -8.92 4.74 12.20
C ILE A 231 -10.16 3.86 12.41
N GLY A 232 -10.70 3.27 11.35
CA GLY A 232 -11.91 2.44 11.39
C GLY A 232 -13.22 3.25 11.30
N GLY A 233 -14.35 2.54 11.35
CA GLY A 233 -15.69 3.13 11.26
C GLY A 233 -16.05 3.71 9.88
N GLY A 234 -15.43 3.18 8.81
CA GLY A 234 -15.76 3.51 7.44
C GLY A 234 -16.99 2.78 6.92
N CYS A 235 -17.61 3.33 5.85
CA CYS A 235 -18.70 2.66 5.13
C CYS A 235 -18.18 1.61 4.13
N PHE A 236 -16.89 1.61 3.83
CA PHE A 236 -16.25 0.59 2.99
C PHE A 236 -15.69 -0.53 3.87
N GLN A 237 -15.88 -1.78 3.45
CA GLN A 237 -15.23 -2.93 4.07
C GLN A 237 -13.81 -3.03 3.51
N VAL A 238 -12.82 -2.93 4.38
CA VAL A 238 -11.38 -2.99 4.07
C VAL A 238 -10.76 -4.16 4.84
#